data_ea2e1fe84ad5b78ef2a93e8fa4efcf66
#
_entry.id   ea2e1fe84ad5b78ef2a93e8fa4efcf66
#
_cell.length_a   1.000
_cell.length_b   1.000
_cell.length_c   1.000
_cell.angle_alpha   90.00
_cell.angle_beta   90.00
_cell.angle_gamma   90.00
#
_symmetry.space_group_name_H-M   'P 1'
#
loop_
_entity.id
_entity.type
_entity.pdbx_description
1 polymer ?
#
loop_
_entity_poly.entity_id
_entity_poly.type
_entity_poly.pdbx_seq_one_letter_code
_entity_poly.pdbx_strand_id
1 'polypeptide(L)'
;MRRKKFDLTIGDELPTGIVQMAKVYIAKKRKIQVGDKMAGRHGNKGIVSKIVRQEDMPFLEDGTPVDICLNPLGVPSRMNLGQIFEAVLGWAGRELDVKFATPIFDGATLDDLNEWTDKAGIPRYGKSYLYDGGTGERFDQPATVGVTYFLKLGHMVEDKMHARSIGPYSLITQQPLGGKAQFGGQRFGEMEVWAIEAFGASHVLQEIL
;
A
#
# COMPACT_ATOMS: atom_id res chain seq x y z
N MET A 1 -3.91 -38.89 7.93
CA MET A 1 -3.96 -39.56 6.62
C MET A 1 -5.25 -40.34 6.38
N ARG A 2 -5.74 -41.20 7.30
CA ARG A 2 -6.97 -42.01 7.11
C ARG A 2 -8.23 -41.18 6.83
N ARG A 3 -8.42 -40.01 7.51
CA ARG A 3 -9.57 -39.13 7.33
C ARG A 3 -9.58 -38.50 5.95
N LYS A 4 -8.45 -37.95 5.48
CA LYS A 4 -8.32 -37.41 4.12
C LYS A 4 -8.56 -38.44 3.02
N LYS A 5 -8.16 -39.72 3.24
CA LYS A 5 -8.41 -40.80 2.30
C LYS A 5 -9.89 -41.16 2.25
N PHE A 6 -10.58 -41.15 3.41
CA PHE A 6 -12.01 -41.36 3.54
C PHE A 6 -12.81 -40.27 2.82
N ASP A 7 -12.46 -38.99 3.09
CA ASP A 7 -13.12 -37.83 2.47
C ASP A 7 -12.96 -37.82 0.93
N LEU A 8 -11.80 -38.28 0.43
CA LEU A 8 -11.53 -38.39 -1.02
C LEU A 8 -12.26 -39.58 -1.66
N THR A 9 -12.55 -40.66 -0.91
CA THR A 9 -13.13 -41.90 -1.46
C THR A 9 -14.66 -41.88 -1.39
N ILE A 10 -15.22 -41.32 -0.31
CA ILE A 10 -16.67 -41.31 -0.04
C ILE A 10 -17.28 -39.96 -0.38
N GLY A 11 -16.45 -38.91 -0.40
CA GLY A 11 -16.86 -37.51 -0.58
C GLY A 11 -17.26 -36.86 0.75
N ASP A 12 -17.54 -35.56 0.69
CA ASP A 12 -18.01 -34.78 1.83
C ASP A 12 -19.45 -35.15 2.15
N GLU A 13 -19.78 -35.38 3.45
CA GLU A 13 -21.14 -35.53 3.88
C GLU A 13 -21.92 -34.23 3.67
N LEU A 14 -22.99 -34.30 2.89
CA LEU A 14 -23.85 -33.16 2.66
C LEU A 14 -24.90 -33.06 3.76
N PRO A 15 -25.29 -31.85 4.21
CA PRO A 15 -26.39 -31.66 5.14
C PRO A 15 -27.69 -32.27 4.61
N THR A 16 -28.56 -32.69 5.54
CA THR A 16 -29.86 -33.31 5.20
C THR A 16 -30.69 -32.38 4.29
N GLY A 17 -31.16 -32.91 3.18
CA GLY A 17 -31.96 -32.16 2.19
C GLY A 17 -31.17 -31.52 1.05
N ILE A 18 -29.83 -31.58 1.07
CA ILE A 18 -28.98 -31.10 -0.03
C ILE A 18 -28.59 -32.27 -0.91
N VAL A 19 -28.93 -32.21 -2.19
CA VAL A 19 -28.63 -33.26 -3.18
C VAL A 19 -27.22 -33.12 -3.73
N GLN A 20 -26.80 -31.88 -4.03
CA GLN A 20 -25.48 -31.55 -4.58
C GLN A 20 -25.02 -30.19 -4.08
N MET A 21 -23.72 -30.02 -3.94
CA MET A 21 -23.08 -28.74 -3.62
C MET A 21 -21.99 -28.42 -4.63
N ALA A 22 -22.06 -27.24 -5.24
CA ALA A 22 -21.01 -26.74 -6.11
C ALA A 22 -20.22 -25.65 -5.39
N LYS A 23 -18.89 -25.78 -5.35
CA LYS A 23 -17.96 -24.75 -4.87
C LYS A 23 -17.38 -24.02 -6.07
N VAL A 24 -17.74 -22.76 -6.22
CA VAL A 24 -17.21 -21.91 -7.29
C VAL A 24 -16.13 -21.00 -6.73
N TYR A 25 -14.92 -21.11 -7.27
CA TYR A 25 -13.79 -20.26 -6.88
C TYR A 25 -13.68 -19.12 -7.90
N ILE A 26 -13.77 -17.89 -7.40
CA ILE A 26 -13.69 -16.68 -8.23
C ILE A 26 -12.40 -15.94 -7.87
N ALA A 27 -11.57 -15.67 -8.88
CA ALA A 27 -10.39 -14.82 -8.73
C ALA A 27 -10.67 -13.44 -9.32
N LYS A 28 -10.37 -12.38 -8.55
CA LYS A 28 -10.49 -10.98 -8.98
C LYS A 28 -9.12 -10.31 -8.85
N LYS A 29 -8.65 -9.69 -9.93
CA LYS A 29 -7.44 -8.85 -9.89
C LYS A 29 -7.84 -7.45 -9.44
N ARG A 30 -7.36 -7.04 -8.28
CA ARG A 30 -7.58 -5.68 -7.74
C ARG A 30 -6.42 -4.78 -8.13
N LYS A 31 -6.68 -3.76 -8.94
CA LYS A 31 -5.70 -2.72 -9.28
C LYS A 31 -5.45 -1.81 -8.07
N ILE A 32 -4.28 -1.14 -8.07
CA ILE A 32 -3.95 -0.15 -7.05
C ILE A 32 -4.90 1.05 -7.18
N GLN A 33 -5.41 1.50 -6.04
CA GLN A 33 -6.29 2.66 -5.93
C GLN A 33 -5.75 3.64 -4.89
N VAL A 34 -6.19 4.89 -4.96
CA VAL A 34 -5.92 5.88 -3.91
C VAL A 34 -6.51 5.39 -2.59
N GLY A 35 -5.70 5.42 -1.52
CA GLY A 35 -6.07 4.89 -0.20
C GLY A 35 -5.60 3.46 0.06
N ASP A 36 -5.08 2.74 -0.92
CA ASP A 36 -4.48 1.43 -0.72
C ASP A 36 -3.15 1.54 0.01
N LYS A 37 -2.85 0.56 0.85
CA LYS A 37 -1.61 0.52 1.62
C LYS A 37 -0.55 -0.29 0.91
N MET A 38 0.61 0.34 0.75
CA MET A 38 1.81 -0.27 0.19
C MET A 38 2.98 -0.20 1.16
N ALA A 39 3.90 -1.11 1.06
CA ALA A 39 5.10 -1.15 1.89
C ALA A 39 6.29 -1.74 1.13
N GLY A 40 7.49 -1.32 1.51
CA GLY A 40 8.72 -2.00 1.15
C GLY A 40 9.06 -3.11 2.16
N ARG A 41 10.31 -3.56 2.14
CA ARG A 41 10.84 -4.62 3.03
C ARG A 41 11.54 -4.08 4.28
N HIS A 42 11.56 -2.76 4.49
CA HIS A 42 12.34 -2.08 5.54
C HIS A 42 11.47 -1.35 6.58
N GLY A 43 10.22 -1.79 6.78
CA GLY A 43 9.28 -1.11 7.67
C GLY A 43 8.73 0.21 7.12
N ASN A 44 9.03 0.53 5.87
CA ASN A 44 8.56 1.70 5.15
C ASN A 44 7.17 1.43 4.58
N LYS A 45 6.15 1.83 5.30
CA LYS A 45 4.74 1.73 4.92
C LYS A 45 4.18 3.08 4.52
N GLY A 46 3.29 3.08 3.55
CA GLY A 46 2.61 4.29 3.11
C GLY A 46 1.25 3.97 2.50
N ILE A 47 0.52 5.03 2.22
CA ILE A 47 -0.79 4.98 1.58
C ILE A 47 -0.70 5.75 0.27
N VAL A 48 -1.27 5.19 -0.79
CA VAL A 48 -1.33 5.84 -2.09
C VAL A 48 -2.21 7.09 -1.97
N SER A 49 -1.61 8.27 -2.16
CA SER A 49 -2.31 9.56 -2.06
C SER A 49 -2.85 10.03 -3.40
N LYS A 50 -2.13 9.77 -4.49
CA LYS A 50 -2.48 10.21 -5.82
C LYS A 50 -1.99 9.22 -6.86
N ILE A 51 -2.76 9.04 -7.92
CA ILE A 51 -2.36 8.30 -9.12
C ILE A 51 -2.43 9.28 -10.28
N VAL A 52 -1.33 9.43 -10.99
CA VAL A 52 -1.20 10.34 -12.12
C VAL A 52 -0.89 9.54 -13.38
N ARG A 53 -1.04 10.17 -14.54
CA ARG A 53 -0.66 9.59 -15.82
C ARG A 53 0.86 9.46 -15.89
N GLN A 54 1.34 8.53 -16.70
CA GLN A 54 2.77 8.30 -16.89
C GLN A 54 3.48 9.54 -17.44
N GLU A 55 2.81 10.29 -18.32
CA GLU A 55 3.35 11.52 -18.92
C GLU A 55 3.58 12.63 -17.89
N ASP A 56 2.78 12.66 -16.80
CA ASP A 56 2.88 13.67 -15.76
C ASP A 56 3.85 13.27 -14.63
N MET A 57 4.41 12.06 -14.70
CA MET A 57 5.39 11.60 -13.70
C MET A 57 6.76 12.19 -14.00
N PRO A 58 7.57 12.48 -12.95
CA PRO A 58 8.96 12.87 -13.14
C PRO A 58 9.73 11.80 -13.93
N PHE A 59 10.69 12.23 -14.74
CA PHE A 59 11.47 11.34 -15.57
C PHE A 59 12.98 11.69 -15.50
N LEU A 60 13.79 10.67 -15.78
CA LEU A 60 15.24 10.80 -15.87
C LEU A 60 15.65 11.49 -17.18
N GLU A 61 16.94 11.88 -17.28
CA GLU A 61 17.51 12.52 -18.46
C GLU A 61 17.41 11.65 -19.74
N ASP A 62 17.37 10.33 -19.57
CA ASP A 62 17.17 9.35 -20.65
C ASP A 62 15.69 9.23 -21.09
N GLY A 63 14.78 9.96 -20.45
CA GLY A 63 13.34 9.93 -20.72
C GLY A 63 12.59 8.82 -19.97
N THR A 64 13.26 8.02 -19.12
CA THR A 64 12.61 6.96 -18.34
C THR A 64 11.78 7.58 -17.21
N PRO A 65 10.44 7.38 -17.17
CA PRO A 65 9.61 7.89 -16.10
C PRO A 65 9.79 7.07 -14.82
N VAL A 66 9.62 7.72 -13.66
CA VAL A 66 9.56 7.03 -12.37
C VAL A 66 8.16 6.44 -12.15
N ASP A 67 8.10 5.25 -11.58
CA ASP A 67 6.82 4.57 -11.31
C ASP A 67 6.17 5.03 -10.01
N ILE A 68 6.96 5.46 -9.03
CA ILE A 68 6.49 5.87 -7.70
C ILE A 68 7.34 7.01 -7.14
N CYS A 69 6.69 8.00 -6.55
CA CYS A 69 7.32 9.05 -5.77
C CYS A 69 7.03 8.84 -4.29
N LEU A 70 8.08 8.79 -3.48
CA LEU A 70 7.99 8.57 -2.05
C LEU A 70 8.35 9.83 -1.27
N ASN A 71 7.65 10.06 -0.15
CA ASN A 71 7.98 11.15 0.75
C ASN A 71 9.29 10.86 1.49
N PRO A 72 10.35 11.67 1.33
CA PRO A 72 11.65 11.45 1.96
C PRO A 72 11.62 11.63 3.48
N LEU A 73 10.66 12.35 4.03
CA LEU A 73 10.53 12.56 5.48
C LEU A 73 10.31 11.26 6.28
N GLY A 74 9.87 10.18 5.60
CA GLY A 74 9.72 8.87 6.22
C GLY A 74 11.02 8.13 6.50
N VAL A 75 12.16 8.62 6.03
CA VAL A 75 13.47 7.95 6.15
C VAL A 75 14.28 8.43 7.35
N PRO A 76 14.55 9.75 7.55
CA PRO A 76 15.50 10.21 8.57
C PRO A 76 15.10 9.84 10.00
N SER A 77 13.83 10.07 10.35
CA SER A 77 13.33 9.80 11.69
C SER A 77 13.28 8.32 12.07
N ARG A 78 13.18 7.45 11.06
CA ARG A 78 13.06 5.98 11.27
C ARG A 78 14.36 5.24 11.07
N MET A 79 15.39 5.90 10.55
CA MET A 79 16.76 5.38 10.38
C MET A 79 16.83 4.04 9.62
N ASN A 80 15.85 3.75 8.76
CA ASN A 80 15.81 2.53 7.95
C ASN A 80 16.57 2.73 6.63
N LEU A 81 17.87 2.94 6.73
CA LEU A 81 18.75 3.25 5.59
C LEU A 81 18.86 2.11 4.58
N GLY A 82 18.55 0.88 4.99
CA GLY A 82 18.54 -0.28 4.11
C GLY A 82 17.65 -0.11 2.86
N GLN A 83 16.59 0.70 2.94
CA GLN A 83 15.75 1.01 1.78
C GLN A 83 16.50 1.82 0.70
N ILE A 84 17.42 2.70 1.12
CA ILE A 84 18.25 3.47 0.18
C ILE A 84 19.28 2.56 -0.48
N PHE A 85 19.93 1.69 0.30
CA PHE A 85 20.87 0.70 -0.22
C PHE A 85 20.19 -0.24 -1.22
N GLU A 86 18.99 -0.71 -0.90
CA GLU A 86 18.17 -1.53 -1.81
C GLU A 86 17.88 -0.78 -3.10
N ALA A 87 17.48 0.49 -3.02
CA ALA A 87 17.13 1.29 -4.19
C ALA A 87 18.34 1.46 -5.14
N VAL A 88 19.49 1.79 -4.59
CA VAL A 88 20.71 2.02 -5.37
C VAL A 88 21.26 0.73 -5.98
N LEU A 89 21.38 -0.33 -5.18
CA LEU A 89 21.79 -1.64 -5.68
C LEU A 89 20.79 -2.24 -6.66
N GLY A 90 19.50 -1.99 -6.45
CA GLY A 90 18.45 -2.41 -7.37
C GLY A 90 18.58 -1.75 -8.74
N TRP A 91 18.95 -0.47 -8.78
CA TRP A 91 19.24 0.21 -10.04
C TRP A 91 20.49 -0.36 -10.70
N ALA A 92 21.60 -0.52 -9.96
CA ALA A 92 22.81 -1.16 -10.47
C ALA A 92 22.52 -2.58 -11.00
N GLY A 93 21.70 -3.36 -10.30
CA GLY A 93 21.30 -4.69 -10.73
C GLY A 93 20.48 -4.70 -12.01
N ARG A 94 19.63 -3.69 -12.22
CA ARG A 94 18.86 -3.52 -13.46
C ARG A 94 19.77 -3.22 -14.66
N GLU A 95 20.75 -2.34 -14.49
CA GLU A 95 21.69 -1.95 -15.55
C GLU A 95 22.63 -3.10 -15.93
N LEU A 96 23.07 -3.88 -14.95
CA LEU A 96 24.00 -4.99 -15.14
C LEU A 96 23.34 -6.36 -15.37
N ASP A 97 21.99 -6.42 -15.32
CA ASP A 97 21.18 -7.65 -15.37
C ASP A 97 21.59 -8.67 -14.30
N VAL A 98 21.88 -8.20 -13.10
CA VAL A 98 22.31 -9.00 -11.93
C VAL A 98 21.30 -8.87 -10.79
N LYS A 99 21.10 -9.94 -10.04
CA LYS A 99 20.29 -9.94 -8.82
C LYS A 99 21.18 -10.00 -7.59
N PHE A 100 20.95 -9.08 -6.65
CA PHE A 100 21.65 -9.06 -5.37
C PHE A 100 20.88 -9.85 -4.31
N ALA A 101 21.59 -10.71 -3.59
CA ALA A 101 21.10 -11.39 -2.40
C ALA A 101 21.96 -10.96 -1.20
N THR A 102 21.32 -10.29 -0.23
CA THR A 102 21.99 -9.76 0.96
C THR A 102 21.39 -10.41 2.21
N PRO A 103 22.04 -11.40 2.81
CA PRO A 103 21.62 -11.97 4.10
C PRO A 103 21.62 -10.90 5.20
N ILE A 104 20.82 -11.12 6.24
CA ILE A 104 20.59 -10.13 7.32
C ILE A 104 21.90 -9.74 8.03
N PHE A 105 22.79 -10.70 8.28
CA PHE A 105 24.05 -10.47 9.00
C PHE A 105 25.28 -10.36 8.11
N ASP A 106 25.11 -10.49 6.80
CA ASP A 106 26.16 -10.34 5.79
C ASP A 106 25.61 -9.48 4.64
N GLY A 107 25.25 -8.26 4.98
CA GLY A 107 24.67 -7.28 4.07
C GLY A 107 25.73 -6.50 3.29
N ALA A 108 25.29 -5.72 2.32
CA ALA A 108 26.15 -4.85 1.54
C ALA A 108 26.72 -3.70 2.41
N THR A 109 28.00 -3.44 2.26
CA THR A 109 28.69 -2.29 2.85
C THR A 109 28.60 -1.06 1.93
N LEU A 110 29.06 0.08 2.41
CA LEU A 110 29.16 1.30 1.57
C LEU A 110 30.19 1.13 0.44
N ASP A 111 31.24 0.37 0.68
CA ASP A 111 32.28 0.09 -0.31
C ASP A 111 31.74 -0.81 -1.44
N ASP A 112 30.99 -1.84 -1.09
CA ASP A 112 30.29 -2.68 -2.06
C ASP A 112 29.31 -1.86 -2.91
N LEU A 113 28.55 -0.96 -2.26
CA LEU A 113 27.62 -0.09 -2.95
C LEU A 113 28.32 0.80 -3.97
N ASN A 114 29.45 1.44 -3.58
CA ASN A 114 30.24 2.28 -4.48
C ASN A 114 30.84 1.48 -5.64
N GLU A 115 31.36 0.28 -5.36
CA GLU A 115 31.92 -0.61 -6.39
C GLU A 115 30.86 -0.98 -7.45
N TRP A 116 29.65 -1.38 -7.01
CA TRP A 116 28.59 -1.77 -7.93
C TRP A 116 27.99 -0.57 -8.69
N THR A 117 27.90 0.62 -8.07
CA THR A 117 27.45 1.83 -8.78
C THR A 117 28.47 2.27 -9.82
N ASP A 118 29.75 2.23 -9.50
CA ASP A 118 30.84 2.56 -10.45
C ASP A 118 30.86 1.57 -11.63
N LYS A 119 30.67 0.27 -11.38
CA LYS A 119 30.56 -0.75 -12.43
C LYS A 119 29.35 -0.56 -13.34
N ALA A 120 28.22 -0.13 -12.78
CA ALA A 120 26.99 0.13 -13.52
C ALA A 120 26.99 1.48 -14.24
N GLY A 121 27.96 2.36 -13.95
CA GLY A 121 28.01 3.71 -14.51
C GLY A 121 26.90 4.64 -14.02
N ILE A 122 26.29 4.34 -12.89
CA ILE A 122 25.23 5.17 -12.30
C ILE A 122 25.80 6.14 -11.28
N PRO A 123 25.13 7.29 -11.04
CA PRO A 123 25.59 8.26 -10.06
C PRO A 123 25.66 7.65 -8.65
N ARG A 124 26.69 8.00 -7.88
CA ARG A 124 26.83 7.58 -6.49
C ARG A 124 25.61 7.96 -5.67
N TYR A 125 25.19 7.06 -4.80
CA TYR A 125 23.96 7.18 -3.98
C TYR A 125 22.68 7.36 -4.78
N GLY A 126 22.67 7.04 -6.08
CA GLY A 126 21.51 7.18 -6.95
C GLY A 126 21.03 8.62 -7.14
N LYS A 127 21.90 9.61 -6.92
CA LYS A 127 21.57 11.05 -7.06
C LYS A 127 21.51 11.45 -8.52
N SER A 128 20.30 11.68 -9.02
CA SER A 128 20.04 12.07 -10.41
C SER A 128 19.16 13.30 -10.49
N TYR A 129 19.36 14.10 -11.53
CA TYR A 129 18.43 15.16 -11.85
C TYR A 129 17.22 14.60 -12.54
N LEU A 130 16.05 14.98 -12.07
CA LEU A 130 14.78 14.63 -12.67
C LEU A 130 14.17 15.83 -13.37
N TYR A 131 13.31 15.56 -14.31
CA TYR A 131 12.51 16.55 -15.01
C TYR A 131 11.03 16.34 -14.62
N ASP A 132 10.31 17.43 -14.41
CA ASP A 132 8.88 17.38 -14.13
C ASP A 132 8.10 17.00 -15.40
N GLY A 133 7.26 15.98 -15.30
CA GLY A 133 6.47 15.49 -16.44
C GLY A 133 5.43 16.51 -16.93
N GLY A 134 4.95 17.40 -16.04
CA GLY A 134 3.95 18.40 -16.40
C GLY A 134 4.53 19.64 -17.09
N THR A 135 5.68 20.14 -16.62
CA THR A 135 6.31 21.37 -17.12
C THR A 135 7.48 21.11 -18.03
N GLY A 136 8.14 19.96 -17.92
CA GLY A 136 9.40 19.65 -18.59
C GLY A 136 10.62 20.31 -17.98
N GLU A 137 10.46 21.04 -16.88
CA GLU A 137 11.56 21.73 -16.20
C GLU A 137 12.38 20.78 -15.34
N ARG A 138 13.69 21.00 -15.30
CA ARG A 138 14.59 20.22 -14.44
C ARG A 138 14.41 20.61 -12.98
N PHE A 139 14.45 19.63 -12.08
CA PHE A 139 14.45 19.88 -10.64
C PHE A 139 15.71 20.65 -10.21
N ASP A 140 15.55 21.59 -9.27
CA ASP A 140 16.66 22.40 -8.74
C ASP A 140 17.70 21.55 -8.02
N GLN A 141 17.27 20.46 -7.38
CA GLN A 141 18.12 19.57 -6.61
C GLN A 141 18.04 18.13 -7.13
N PRO A 142 19.17 17.40 -7.14
CA PRO A 142 19.16 16.00 -7.53
C PRO A 142 18.39 15.17 -6.49
N ALA A 143 17.53 14.29 -6.98
CA ALA A 143 16.78 13.35 -6.15
C ALA A 143 17.44 11.96 -6.16
N THR A 144 17.25 11.18 -5.10
CA THR A 144 17.65 9.78 -5.07
C THR A 144 16.66 8.94 -5.86
N VAL A 145 17.16 8.28 -6.90
CA VAL A 145 16.39 7.37 -7.76
C VAL A 145 16.95 5.95 -7.61
N GLY A 146 16.12 4.97 -7.77
CA GLY A 146 16.54 3.57 -7.72
C GLY A 146 15.40 2.61 -7.95
N VAL A 147 15.68 1.32 -7.87
CA VAL A 147 14.70 0.25 -8.04
C VAL A 147 14.52 -0.46 -6.70
N THR A 148 13.29 -0.50 -6.23
CA THR A 148 12.93 -1.12 -4.95
C THR A 148 11.80 -2.12 -5.12
N TYR A 149 11.70 -3.07 -4.19
CA TYR A 149 10.62 -4.04 -4.16
C TYR A 149 9.48 -3.57 -3.26
N PHE A 150 8.31 -3.36 -3.86
CA PHE A 150 7.12 -2.90 -3.16
C PHE A 150 6.04 -3.97 -3.09
N LEU A 151 5.36 -4.03 -1.96
CA LEU A 151 4.28 -4.96 -1.65
C LEU A 151 2.97 -4.18 -1.47
N LYS A 152 1.91 -4.62 -2.13
CA LYS A 152 0.55 -4.19 -1.84
C LYS A 152 0.04 -4.98 -0.64
N LEU A 153 -0.33 -4.30 0.43
CA LEU A 153 -0.84 -4.94 1.64
C LEU A 153 -2.34 -5.20 1.53
N GLY A 154 -2.85 -6.18 2.30
CA GLY A 154 -4.27 -6.53 2.35
C GLY A 154 -5.19 -5.45 2.96
N HIS A 155 -4.64 -4.29 3.33
CA HIS A 155 -5.41 -3.14 3.81
C HIS A 155 -5.80 -2.23 2.64
N MET A 156 -6.80 -2.63 1.89
CA MET A 156 -7.30 -1.89 0.73
C MET A 156 -8.48 -1.01 1.10
N VAL A 157 -8.57 0.16 0.49
CA VAL A 157 -9.65 1.11 0.74
C VAL A 157 -11.03 0.53 0.42
N GLU A 158 -11.13 -0.28 -0.62
CA GLU A 158 -12.38 -0.95 -1.03
C GLU A 158 -12.98 -1.81 0.09
N ASP A 159 -12.13 -2.47 0.88
CA ASP A 159 -12.56 -3.29 2.00
C ASP A 159 -12.94 -2.48 3.25
N LYS A 160 -12.46 -1.26 3.38
CA LYS A 160 -12.65 -0.39 4.55
C LYS A 160 -13.73 0.66 4.35
N MET A 161 -14.06 1.00 3.11
CA MET A 161 -15.10 1.98 2.82
C MET A 161 -16.45 1.45 3.30
N HIS A 162 -17.14 2.26 4.10
CA HIS A 162 -18.42 1.92 4.68
C HIS A 162 -19.29 3.16 4.85
N ALA A 163 -20.56 3.05 4.50
CA ALA A 163 -21.57 4.08 4.71
C ALA A 163 -22.90 3.41 5.07
N ARG A 164 -23.75 4.13 5.80
CA ARG A 164 -25.06 3.67 6.20
C ARG A 164 -26.06 4.82 6.14
N SER A 165 -27.23 4.57 5.60
CA SER A 165 -28.42 5.41 5.78
C SER A 165 -29.40 4.76 6.75
N ILE A 166 -29.99 3.63 6.37
CA ILE A 166 -30.88 2.81 7.18
C ILE A 166 -30.30 1.39 7.24
N GLY A 167 -30.42 0.74 8.39
CA GLY A 167 -29.88 -0.62 8.57
C GLY A 167 -30.38 -1.28 9.85
N PRO A 168 -29.82 -2.43 10.24
CA PRO A 168 -30.25 -3.20 11.39
C PRO A 168 -30.00 -2.48 12.71
N TYR A 169 -30.88 -2.72 13.67
CA TYR A 169 -30.83 -2.19 15.03
C TYR A 169 -30.65 -3.34 16.03
N SER A 170 -30.06 -3.02 17.20
CA SER A 170 -29.99 -3.96 18.31
C SER A 170 -31.39 -4.28 18.85
N LEU A 171 -31.62 -5.54 19.21
CA LEU A 171 -32.90 -5.96 19.77
C LEU A 171 -33.17 -5.37 21.17
N ILE A 172 -32.12 -5.17 21.95
CA ILE A 172 -32.25 -4.73 23.36
C ILE A 172 -32.28 -3.19 23.43
N THR A 173 -31.31 -2.53 22.84
CA THR A 173 -31.14 -1.08 22.98
C THR A 173 -31.86 -0.28 21.90
N GLN A 174 -32.33 -0.93 20.82
CA GLN A 174 -32.93 -0.29 19.65
C GLN A 174 -32.03 0.79 19.01
N GLN A 175 -30.73 0.65 19.21
CA GLN A 175 -29.71 1.51 18.61
C GLN A 175 -29.13 0.84 17.35
N PRO A 176 -28.61 1.61 16.37
CA PRO A 176 -27.89 1.07 15.25
C PRO A 176 -26.73 0.17 15.68
N LEU A 177 -26.56 -0.97 15.00
CA LEU A 177 -25.42 -1.86 15.24
C LEU A 177 -24.11 -1.17 14.87
N GLY A 178 -22.97 -1.63 15.40
CA GLY A 178 -21.64 -1.17 15.06
C GLY A 178 -20.93 -2.07 14.06
N GLY A 179 -20.00 -1.50 13.29
CA GLY A 179 -19.12 -2.24 12.40
C GLY A 179 -19.64 -2.48 10.98
N LYS A 180 -18.72 -2.57 10.03
CA LYS A 180 -19.01 -2.76 8.61
C LYS A 180 -19.71 -4.08 8.31
N ALA A 181 -19.29 -5.17 8.97
CA ALA A 181 -19.83 -6.52 8.73
C ALA A 181 -21.32 -6.63 9.05
N GLN A 182 -21.81 -5.85 10.00
CA GLN A 182 -23.21 -5.83 10.43
C GLN A 182 -24.00 -4.69 9.78
N PHE A 183 -23.43 -4.01 8.78
CA PHE A 183 -24.01 -2.80 8.20
C PHE A 183 -24.38 -1.77 9.25
N GLY A 184 -23.48 -1.57 10.23
CA GLY A 184 -23.67 -0.69 11.36
C GLY A 184 -23.36 0.77 11.05
N GLY A 185 -23.75 1.66 11.97
CA GLY A 185 -23.46 3.09 11.90
C GLY A 185 -22.20 3.46 12.69
N GLN A 186 -21.74 4.69 12.47
CA GLN A 186 -20.68 5.30 13.27
C GLN A 186 -21.26 5.83 14.60
N ARG A 187 -20.49 5.66 15.68
CA ARG A 187 -20.89 6.23 16.97
C ARG A 187 -20.58 7.72 17.00
N PHE A 188 -21.59 8.53 17.25
CA PHE A 188 -21.45 9.96 17.52
C PHE A 188 -21.55 10.17 19.04
N GLY A 189 -20.39 10.19 19.71
CA GLY A 189 -20.30 10.30 21.17
C GLY A 189 -20.25 11.75 21.67
N GLU A 190 -20.11 11.94 22.98
CA GLU A 190 -20.02 13.26 23.61
C GLU A 190 -18.88 14.12 23.05
N MET A 191 -17.71 13.51 22.81
CA MET A 191 -16.54 14.23 22.31
C MET A 191 -16.76 14.76 20.88
N GLU A 192 -17.45 14.01 20.04
CA GLU A 192 -17.80 14.41 18.67
C GLU A 192 -18.82 15.56 18.70
N VAL A 193 -19.77 15.56 19.66
CA VAL A 193 -20.70 16.66 19.89
C VAL A 193 -19.93 17.93 20.26
N TRP A 194 -19.00 17.85 21.20
CA TRP A 194 -18.18 19.00 21.62
C TRP A 194 -17.35 19.58 20.46
N ALA A 195 -16.85 18.73 19.59
CA ALA A 195 -16.12 19.19 18.41
C ALA A 195 -17.01 20.01 17.47
N ILE A 196 -18.24 19.55 17.20
CA ILE A 196 -19.21 20.29 16.38
C ILE A 196 -19.64 21.61 17.05
N GLU A 197 -19.84 21.59 18.37
CA GLU A 197 -20.16 22.80 19.14
C GLU A 197 -19.03 23.83 19.10
N ALA A 198 -17.77 23.38 19.20
CA ALA A 198 -16.60 24.26 19.14
C ALA A 198 -16.48 24.99 17.78
N PHE A 199 -16.92 24.36 16.69
CA PHE A 199 -16.98 24.98 15.37
C PHE A 199 -18.24 25.84 15.17
N GLY A 200 -19.21 25.84 16.09
CA GLY A 200 -20.48 26.52 15.93
C GLY A 200 -21.34 25.99 14.79
N ALA A 201 -21.11 24.73 14.39
CA ALA A 201 -21.73 24.12 13.20
C ALA A 201 -23.13 23.54 13.53
N SER A 202 -24.08 24.39 13.90
CA SER A 202 -25.44 24.00 14.31
C SER A 202 -26.23 23.26 13.20
N HIS A 203 -26.05 23.66 11.95
CA HIS A 203 -26.74 23.00 10.83
C HIS A 203 -26.24 21.57 10.59
N VAL A 204 -24.95 21.33 10.74
CA VAL A 204 -24.37 19.98 10.66
C VAL A 204 -24.91 19.10 11.78
N LEU A 205 -24.99 19.63 13.00
CA LEU A 205 -25.56 18.91 14.14
C LEU A 205 -27.04 18.56 13.91
N GLN A 206 -27.82 19.50 13.38
CA GLN A 206 -29.23 19.27 13.05
C GLN A 206 -29.41 18.20 11.97
N GLU A 207 -28.51 18.15 10.98
CA GLU A 207 -28.59 17.15 9.89
C GLU A 207 -28.20 15.74 10.37
N ILE A 208 -27.29 15.62 11.36
CA ILE A 208 -26.85 14.34 11.91
C ILE A 208 -27.88 13.74 12.88
N LEU A 209 -28.58 14.57 13.66
CA LEU A 209 -29.61 14.14 14.61
C LEU A 209 -30.94 13.88 13.92
#